data_9df3ef73ce0fc02675e34c95801c6ddf
#
_entry.id   9df3ef73ce0fc02675e34c95801c6ddf
#
_cell.length_a   1.000
_cell.length_b   1.000
_cell.length_c   1.000
_cell.angle_alpha   90.00
_cell.angle_beta   90.00
_cell.angle_gamma   90.00
#
_symmetry.space_group_name_H-M   'P 1'
#
loop_
_entity.id
_entity.type
_entity.pdbx_description
1 polymer ?
#
loop_
_entity_poly.entity_id
_entity_poly.type
_entity_poly.pdbx_seq_one_letter_code
_entity_poly.pdbx_strand_id
1 'polypeptide(L)'
;QVRAVSFGRGPNAQMIGAFRDAGILCIPTVGAVKHAEKMVQLGCEMVTVQGGEGGGHTGAVPSTVLLPQVLDAVDVPVVAAGGFGDGRGLAAALALGACGMAMGTRFLMTAESPVPAAPKSAYVKAGTGDIAVSTKVDGMPQRMILNPLLRRIEGSGRLAMWKRAIEAGLEMKRQTGMSFGDVLSAARGMTSHGEMPLAQAMMAAAAPMMIQRAVVSGDAENGLMATGVVAGRLHDLPDCAALLAQIETEARVRIAALCGGD
;
A
#
# COMPACT_ATOMS: atom_id res chain seq x y z
N GLN A 1 -25.40 6.44 1.98
CA GLN A 1 -24.79 6.80 3.28
C GLN A 1 -23.51 6.00 3.45
N VAL A 2 -22.38 6.66 3.77
CA VAL A 2 -21.11 5.97 4.06
C VAL A 2 -21.24 5.28 5.43
N ARG A 3 -20.89 4.00 5.51
CA ARG A 3 -20.98 3.20 6.75
C ARG A 3 -19.62 2.99 7.41
N ALA A 4 -18.55 2.98 6.62
CA ALA A 4 -17.18 2.83 7.12
C ALA A 4 -16.20 3.66 6.28
N VAL A 5 -15.12 4.11 6.90
CA VAL A 5 -13.98 4.76 6.25
C VAL A 5 -12.70 4.01 6.58
N SER A 6 -11.88 3.73 5.56
CA SER A 6 -10.54 3.19 5.72
C SER A 6 -9.53 4.26 5.31
N PHE A 7 -8.47 4.39 6.06
CA PHE A 7 -7.43 5.39 5.82
C PHE A 7 -6.05 4.92 6.30
N GLY A 8 -5.02 5.35 5.61
CA GLY A 8 -3.63 5.26 6.07
C GLY A 8 -3.11 6.63 6.49
N ARG A 9 -2.03 6.69 7.30
CA ARG A 9 -1.43 7.94 7.80
C ARG A 9 -2.44 8.89 8.47
N GLY A 10 -3.28 8.34 9.24
CA GLY A 10 -4.41 8.79 10.02
C GLY A 10 -4.86 10.24 9.94
N PRO A 11 -6.16 10.48 9.80
CA PRO A 11 -6.75 11.75 10.12
C PRO A 11 -6.42 12.11 11.59
N ASN A 12 -6.48 13.39 11.90
CA ASN A 12 -6.33 13.85 13.28
C ASN A 12 -7.53 13.40 14.15
N ALA A 13 -7.39 13.53 15.47
CA ALA A 13 -8.44 13.14 16.41
C ALA A 13 -9.80 13.81 16.13
N GLN A 14 -9.80 15.05 15.63
CA GLN A 14 -11.02 15.79 15.29
C GLN A 14 -11.79 15.13 14.14
N MET A 15 -11.09 14.69 13.09
CA MET A 15 -11.74 13.98 11.96
C MET A 15 -12.28 12.62 12.38
N ILE A 16 -11.52 11.87 13.20
CA ILE A 16 -11.98 10.58 13.73
C ILE A 16 -13.24 10.80 14.58
N GLY A 17 -13.24 11.82 15.45
CA GLY A 17 -14.42 12.20 16.24
C GLY A 17 -15.63 12.50 15.35
N ALA A 18 -15.47 13.33 14.32
CA ALA A 18 -16.55 13.68 13.39
C ALA A 18 -17.13 12.46 12.64
N PHE A 19 -16.29 11.49 12.24
CA PHE A 19 -16.78 10.24 11.63
C PHE A 19 -17.58 9.41 12.62
N ARG A 20 -17.10 9.26 13.85
CA ARG A 20 -17.80 8.52 14.91
C ARG A 20 -19.14 9.17 15.27
N ASP A 21 -19.17 10.49 15.44
CA ASP A 21 -20.41 11.24 15.71
C ASP A 21 -21.44 11.08 14.60
N ALA A 22 -20.98 10.86 13.36
CA ALA A 22 -21.82 10.53 12.20
C ALA A 22 -22.19 9.03 12.11
N GLY A 23 -21.80 8.19 13.05
CA GLY A 23 -22.04 6.74 13.04
C GLY A 23 -21.24 6.00 11.96
N ILE A 24 -20.08 6.51 11.57
CA ILE A 24 -19.20 5.94 10.53
C ILE A 24 -18.07 5.18 11.20
N LEU A 25 -17.96 3.88 10.92
CA LEU A 25 -16.88 3.02 11.42
C LEU A 25 -15.53 3.46 10.86
N CYS A 26 -14.55 3.70 11.74
CA CYS A 26 -13.19 4.08 11.39
C CYS A 26 -12.25 2.88 11.38
N ILE A 27 -11.64 2.58 10.21
CA ILE A 27 -10.75 1.43 10.00
C ILE A 27 -9.37 1.92 9.52
N PRO A 28 -8.49 2.39 10.41
CA PRO A 28 -7.13 2.81 10.04
C PRO A 28 -6.27 1.63 9.61
N THR A 29 -5.38 1.85 8.64
CA THR A 29 -4.30 0.93 8.30
C THR A 29 -3.03 1.35 9.04
N VAL A 30 -2.45 0.43 9.80
CA VAL A 30 -1.28 0.64 10.65
C VAL A 30 -0.18 -0.37 10.36
N GLY A 31 1.08 0.02 10.56
CA GLY A 31 2.25 -0.82 10.33
C GLY A 31 3.12 -0.98 11.59
N ALA A 32 2.61 -0.64 12.77
CA ALA A 32 3.31 -0.79 14.05
C ALA A 32 2.32 -0.83 15.21
N VAL A 33 2.68 -1.53 16.30
CA VAL A 33 1.85 -1.67 17.52
C VAL A 33 1.46 -0.30 18.07
N LYS A 34 2.42 0.59 18.30
CA LYS A 34 2.16 1.95 18.81
C LYS A 34 1.15 2.75 17.99
N HIS A 35 1.05 2.46 16.69
CA HIS A 35 0.06 3.11 15.82
C HIS A 35 -1.33 2.51 16.02
N ALA A 36 -1.43 1.20 16.22
CA ALA A 36 -2.69 0.53 16.54
C ALA A 36 -3.25 1.04 17.87
N GLU A 37 -2.46 1.00 18.92
CA GLU A 37 -2.83 1.52 20.25
C GLU A 37 -3.31 2.98 20.17
N LYS A 38 -2.56 3.84 19.45
CA LYS A 38 -2.96 5.25 19.27
C LYS A 38 -4.30 5.38 18.55
N MET A 39 -4.55 4.61 17.50
CA MET A 39 -5.82 4.68 16.77
C MET A 39 -7.01 4.20 17.63
N VAL A 40 -6.83 3.13 18.41
CA VAL A 40 -7.83 2.65 19.35
C VAL A 40 -8.11 3.69 20.45
N GLN A 41 -7.07 4.32 21.01
CA GLN A 41 -7.23 5.42 21.98
C GLN A 41 -8.00 6.63 21.40
N LEU A 42 -7.88 6.88 20.09
CA LEU A 42 -8.66 7.89 19.39
C LEU A 42 -10.09 7.44 19.08
N GLY A 43 -10.44 6.18 19.42
CA GLY A 43 -11.78 5.62 19.31
C GLY A 43 -12.03 4.91 17.98
N CYS A 44 -11.02 4.45 17.26
CA CYS A 44 -11.22 3.54 16.14
C CYS A 44 -11.60 2.15 16.68
N GLU A 45 -12.66 1.57 16.10
CA GLU A 45 -13.29 0.34 16.58
C GLU A 45 -12.81 -0.91 15.83
N MET A 46 -11.93 -0.76 14.85
CA MET A 46 -11.28 -1.81 14.07
C MET A 46 -9.97 -1.26 13.53
N VAL A 47 -8.96 -2.11 13.32
CA VAL A 47 -7.70 -1.74 12.69
C VAL A 47 -7.33 -2.72 11.58
N THR A 48 -6.75 -2.22 10.49
CA THR A 48 -6.06 -3.03 9.49
C THR A 48 -4.56 -2.99 9.77
N VAL A 49 -3.94 -4.15 9.95
CA VAL A 49 -2.50 -4.28 10.24
C VAL A 49 -1.77 -4.72 8.99
N GLN A 50 -0.97 -3.83 8.42
CA GLN A 50 -0.17 -4.11 7.23
C GLN A 50 1.26 -4.45 7.62
N GLY A 51 1.64 -5.69 7.42
CA GLY A 51 3.03 -6.15 7.57
C GLY A 51 3.96 -5.66 6.46
N GLY A 52 5.24 -5.95 6.64
CA GLY A 52 6.33 -5.54 5.75
C GLY A 52 6.22 -6.05 4.32
N GLU A 53 5.39 -7.03 4.04
CA GLU A 53 5.11 -7.57 2.70
C GLU A 53 4.16 -6.70 1.89
N GLY A 54 3.53 -5.71 2.51
CA GLY A 54 2.59 -4.80 1.87
C GLY A 54 3.18 -3.96 0.75
N GLY A 55 2.32 -3.50 -0.16
CA GLY A 55 2.67 -2.61 -1.28
C GLY A 55 2.56 -1.14 -0.92
N GLY A 56 3.21 -0.29 -1.71
CA GLY A 56 3.34 1.13 -1.40
C GLY A 56 4.17 1.35 -0.15
N HIS A 57 3.80 2.34 0.67
CA HIS A 57 4.48 2.57 1.94
C HIS A 57 4.37 1.34 2.85
N THR A 58 5.49 0.84 3.32
CA THR A 58 5.56 -0.40 4.09
C THR A 58 6.53 -0.29 5.26
N GLY A 59 6.26 -1.05 6.32
CA GLY A 59 7.19 -1.24 7.43
C GLY A 59 8.21 -2.33 7.15
N ALA A 60 9.05 -2.61 8.14
CA ALA A 60 10.05 -3.68 8.07
C ALA A 60 9.59 -4.97 8.76
N VAL A 61 8.55 -4.91 9.62
CA VAL A 61 8.12 -6.07 10.43
C VAL A 61 7.21 -6.96 9.58
N PRO A 62 7.54 -8.26 9.42
CA PRO A 62 6.70 -9.21 8.69
C PRO A 62 5.32 -9.37 9.33
N SER A 63 4.31 -9.71 8.51
CA SER A 63 2.93 -9.91 8.96
C SER A 63 2.81 -10.95 10.06
N THR A 64 3.56 -12.05 9.97
CA THR A 64 3.58 -13.14 10.98
C THR A 64 4.11 -12.73 12.35
N VAL A 65 4.86 -11.63 12.44
CA VAL A 65 5.37 -11.06 13.70
C VAL A 65 4.49 -9.90 14.16
N LEU A 66 4.12 -9.02 13.23
CA LEU A 66 3.36 -7.81 13.57
C LEU A 66 1.93 -8.11 14.01
N LEU A 67 1.25 -9.07 13.36
CA LEU A 67 -0.14 -9.42 13.69
C LEU A 67 -0.31 -9.87 15.14
N PRO A 68 0.42 -10.90 15.64
CA PRO A 68 0.33 -11.29 17.05
C PRO A 68 0.64 -10.14 18.02
N GLN A 69 1.68 -9.33 17.73
CA GLN A 69 2.03 -8.19 18.57
C GLN A 69 0.90 -7.15 18.69
N VAL A 70 0.17 -6.90 17.58
CA VAL A 70 -0.96 -5.97 17.62
C VAL A 70 -2.17 -6.61 18.29
N LEU A 71 -2.46 -7.88 18.01
CA LEU A 71 -3.57 -8.62 18.63
C LEU A 71 -3.42 -8.69 20.16
N ASP A 72 -2.19 -8.82 20.67
CA ASP A 72 -1.90 -8.80 22.11
C ASP A 72 -2.03 -7.40 22.73
N ALA A 73 -1.98 -6.34 21.91
CA ALA A 73 -1.94 -4.95 22.39
C ALA A 73 -3.27 -4.19 22.29
N VAL A 74 -4.25 -4.70 21.52
CA VAL A 74 -5.56 -4.03 21.32
C VAL A 74 -6.72 -4.99 21.41
N ASP A 75 -7.83 -4.54 21.99
CA ASP A 75 -9.06 -5.31 22.19
C ASP A 75 -10.11 -5.10 21.07
N VAL A 76 -9.70 -4.55 19.91
CA VAL A 76 -10.60 -4.35 18.76
C VAL A 76 -10.33 -5.37 17.66
N PRO A 77 -11.31 -5.67 16.78
CA PRO A 77 -11.08 -6.54 15.64
C PRO A 77 -9.93 -6.07 14.77
N VAL A 78 -9.05 -7.01 14.39
CA VAL A 78 -7.86 -6.77 13.57
C VAL A 78 -8.03 -7.44 12.22
N VAL A 79 -7.85 -6.67 11.13
CA VAL A 79 -7.80 -7.18 9.75
C VAL A 79 -6.34 -7.31 9.33
N ALA A 80 -5.94 -8.48 8.88
CA ALA A 80 -4.60 -8.76 8.41
C ALA A 80 -4.37 -8.21 6.98
N ALA A 81 -3.27 -7.51 6.74
CA ALA A 81 -2.87 -7.02 5.41
C ALA A 81 -1.37 -7.20 5.17
N GLY A 82 -0.98 -7.25 3.90
CA GLY A 82 0.42 -7.48 3.51
C GLY A 82 0.74 -8.95 3.27
N GLY A 83 1.04 -9.30 2.01
CA GLY A 83 1.42 -10.66 1.62
C GLY A 83 0.27 -11.64 1.35
N PHE A 84 -0.97 -11.29 1.65
CA PHE A 84 -2.14 -12.15 1.45
C PHE A 84 -2.65 -12.09 0.01
N GLY A 85 -3.07 -13.26 -0.55
CA GLY A 85 -3.52 -13.30 -1.95
C GLY A 85 -4.38 -14.52 -2.31
N ASP A 86 -4.56 -15.48 -1.40
CA ASP A 86 -5.33 -16.71 -1.62
C ASP A 86 -5.95 -17.23 -0.31
N GLY A 87 -6.66 -18.36 -0.37
CA GLY A 87 -7.32 -18.95 0.80
C GLY A 87 -6.36 -19.49 1.88
N ARG A 88 -5.13 -19.82 1.50
CA ARG A 88 -4.08 -20.17 2.49
C ARG A 88 -3.75 -18.96 3.35
N GLY A 89 -3.69 -17.77 2.72
CA GLY A 89 -3.49 -16.51 3.42
C GLY A 89 -4.63 -16.21 4.38
N LEU A 90 -5.88 -16.43 3.98
CA LEU A 90 -7.03 -16.25 4.85
C LEU A 90 -6.99 -17.21 6.06
N ALA A 91 -6.74 -18.50 5.82
CA ALA A 91 -6.62 -19.48 6.90
C ALA A 91 -5.51 -19.10 7.89
N ALA A 92 -4.35 -18.66 7.39
CA ALA A 92 -3.24 -18.19 8.22
C ALA A 92 -3.59 -16.95 9.03
N ALA A 93 -4.25 -15.95 8.42
CA ALA A 93 -4.70 -14.75 9.12
C ALA A 93 -5.66 -15.05 10.27
N LEU A 94 -6.65 -15.93 10.02
CA LEU A 94 -7.60 -16.39 11.03
C LEU A 94 -6.90 -17.19 12.15
N ALA A 95 -5.95 -18.07 11.80
CA ALA A 95 -5.19 -18.83 12.78
C ALA A 95 -4.30 -17.94 13.68
N LEU A 96 -3.85 -16.80 13.18
CA LEU A 96 -3.13 -15.79 13.96
C LEU A 96 -4.04 -14.93 14.85
N GLY A 97 -5.38 -15.06 14.72
CA GLY A 97 -6.36 -14.31 15.51
C GLY A 97 -6.98 -13.10 14.80
N ALA A 98 -6.63 -12.81 13.55
CA ALA A 98 -7.28 -11.74 12.78
C ALA A 98 -8.73 -12.11 12.45
N CYS A 99 -9.61 -11.11 12.34
CA CYS A 99 -11.01 -11.32 11.97
C CYS A 99 -11.23 -11.47 10.45
N GLY A 100 -10.19 -11.25 9.64
CA GLY A 100 -10.20 -11.35 8.20
C GLY A 100 -8.92 -10.82 7.57
N MET A 101 -8.88 -10.73 6.25
CA MET A 101 -7.74 -10.17 5.51
C MET A 101 -8.13 -9.09 4.52
N ALA A 102 -7.22 -8.15 4.28
CA ALA A 102 -7.31 -7.13 3.24
C ALA A 102 -6.23 -7.35 2.18
N MET A 103 -6.61 -7.22 0.91
CA MET A 103 -5.74 -7.49 -0.23
C MET A 103 -5.77 -6.33 -1.22
N GLY A 104 -4.67 -5.58 -1.36
CA GLY A 104 -4.55 -4.55 -2.38
C GLY A 104 -4.13 -5.15 -3.73
N THR A 105 -2.94 -5.74 -3.78
CA THR A 105 -2.34 -6.25 -5.01
C THR A 105 -3.19 -7.33 -5.68
N ARG A 106 -3.78 -8.25 -4.91
CA ARG A 106 -4.64 -9.31 -5.48
C ARG A 106 -5.86 -8.72 -6.20
N PHE A 107 -6.54 -7.74 -5.59
CA PHE A 107 -7.69 -7.09 -6.24
C PHE A 107 -7.28 -6.14 -7.39
N LEU A 108 -6.11 -5.50 -7.31
CA LEU A 108 -5.55 -4.79 -8.45
C LEU A 108 -5.39 -5.72 -9.67
N MET A 109 -5.05 -6.98 -9.42
CA MET A 109 -4.88 -8.04 -10.44
C MET A 109 -6.17 -8.83 -10.65
N THR A 110 -7.31 -8.17 -10.82
CA THR A 110 -8.59 -8.77 -11.23
C THR A 110 -9.06 -8.21 -12.56
N ALA A 111 -10.01 -8.88 -13.19
CA ALA A 111 -10.59 -8.43 -14.46
C ALA A 111 -11.26 -7.07 -14.32
N GLU A 112 -12.03 -6.86 -13.22
CA GLU A 112 -12.79 -5.63 -12.96
C GLU A 112 -11.95 -4.45 -12.51
N SER A 113 -10.71 -4.68 -12.08
CA SER A 113 -9.81 -3.58 -11.72
C SER A 113 -9.67 -2.59 -12.88
N PRO A 114 -9.85 -1.27 -12.67
CA PRO A 114 -9.76 -0.27 -13.74
C PRO A 114 -8.33 -0.03 -14.22
N VAL A 115 -7.33 -0.68 -13.63
CA VAL A 115 -5.92 -0.58 -14.06
C VAL A 115 -5.79 -1.05 -15.50
N PRO A 116 -5.12 -0.29 -16.40
CA PRO A 116 -4.95 -0.64 -17.80
C PRO A 116 -4.19 -1.97 -18.03
N ALA A 117 -4.37 -2.54 -19.22
CA ALA A 117 -3.83 -3.87 -19.56
C ALA A 117 -2.29 -3.95 -19.45
N ALA A 118 -1.57 -2.90 -19.84
CA ALA A 118 -0.10 -2.92 -19.82
C ALA A 118 0.48 -3.03 -18.40
N PRO A 119 0.08 -2.20 -17.40
CA PRO A 119 0.45 -2.45 -16.01
C PRO A 119 -0.03 -3.81 -15.48
N LYS A 120 -1.27 -4.24 -15.74
CA LYS A 120 -1.75 -5.58 -15.33
C LYS A 120 -0.82 -6.69 -15.85
N SER A 121 -0.42 -6.60 -17.12
CA SER A 121 0.53 -7.57 -17.70
C SER A 121 1.89 -7.55 -17.01
N ALA A 122 2.38 -6.37 -16.60
CA ALA A 122 3.63 -6.27 -15.87
C ALA A 122 3.52 -6.88 -14.46
N TYR A 123 2.38 -6.70 -13.76
CA TYR A 123 2.13 -7.37 -12.48
C TYR A 123 2.10 -8.90 -12.62
N VAL A 124 1.40 -9.43 -13.63
CA VAL A 124 1.28 -10.88 -13.89
C VAL A 124 2.65 -11.52 -14.19
N LYS A 125 3.53 -10.77 -14.85
CA LYS A 125 4.87 -11.27 -15.22
C LYS A 125 5.91 -11.13 -14.11
N ALA A 126 5.64 -10.31 -13.09
CA ALA A 126 6.61 -10.03 -12.04
C ALA A 126 6.84 -11.26 -11.17
N GLY A 127 8.09 -11.63 -10.99
CA GLY A 127 8.51 -12.54 -9.92
C GLY A 127 8.83 -11.79 -8.63
N THR A 128 9.05 -12.51 -7.54
CA THR A 128 9.43 -11.90 -6.24
C THR A 128 10.73 -11.09 -6.34
N GLY A 129 11.67 -11.50 -7.20
CA GLY A 129 12.92 -10.78 -7.46
C GLY A 129 12.76 -9.48 -8.25
N ASP A 130 11.59 -9.25 -8.87
CA ASP A 130 11.28 -8.02 -9.60
C ASP A 130 10.58 -6.97 -8.72
N ILE A 131 10.53 -7.19 -7.41
CA ILE A 131 9.86 -6.32 -6.45
C ILE A 131 10.88 -5.79 -5.46
N ALA A 132 10.99 -4.47 -5.37
CA ALA A 132 11.97 -3.80 -4.51
C ALA A 132 11.32 -2.81 -3.55
N VAL A 133 11.97 -2.56 -2.42
CA VAL A 133 11.67 -1.46 -1.51
C VAL A 133 12.63 -0.32 -1.81
N SER A 134 12.10 0.85 -2.09
CA SER A 134 12.86 2.07 -2.36
C SER A 134 12.52 3.17 -1.36
N THR A 135 13.53 3.91 -0.93
CA THR A 135 13.37 5.15 -0.17
C THR A 135 13.68 6.39 -1.02
N LYS A 136 14.06 6.20 -2.29
CA LYS A 136 14.51 7.31 -3.15
C LYS A 136 13.39 8.15 -3.74
N VAL A 137 12.14 7.69 -3.65
CA VAL A 137 10.99 8.43 -4.20
C VAL A 137 10.59 9.57 -3.27
N ASP A 138 10.28 9.25 -2.01
CA ASP A 138 9.75 10.24 -1.05
C ASP A 138 10.41 10.15 0.34
N GLY A 139 11.52 9.45 0.46
CA GLY A 139 12.24 9.27 1.72
C GLY A 139 11.70 8.15 2.60
N MET A 140 10.53 7.60 2.29
CA MET A 140 9.93 6.51 3.04
C MET A 140 10.05 5.18 2.28
N PRO A 141 10.18 4.05 2.99
CA PRO A 141 10.19 2.75 2.35
C PRO A 141 8.89 2.51 1.56
N GLN A 142 8.98 2.36 0.25
CA GLN A 142 7.88 2.02 -0.63
C GLN A 142 8.21 0.76 -1.43
N ARG A 143 7.29 -0.21 -1.43
CA ARG A 143 7.44 -1.43 -2.23
C ARG A 143 6.76 -1.27 -3.57
N MET A 144 7.52 -1.57 -4.64
CA MET A 144 7.10 -1.36 -6.04
C MET A 144 7.72 -2.40 -6.95
N ILE A 145 7.15 -2.58 -8.14
CA ILE A 145 7.81 -3.33 -9.22
C ILE A 145 9.05 -2.56 -9.67
N LEU A 146 10.16 -3.26 -9.80
CA LEU A 146 11.44 -2.76 -10.28
C LEU A 146 11.42 -2.61 -11.81
N ASN A 147 10.52 -1.75 -12.31
CA ASN A 147 10.37 -1.41 -13.71
C ASN A 147 11.48 -0.47 -14.20
N PRO A 148 11.56 -0.10 -15.50
CA PRO A 148 12.59 0.79 -16.02
C PRO A 148 12.70 2.13 -15.28
N LEU A 149 11.58 2.74 -14.87
CA LEU A 149 11.61 4.00 -14.09
C LEU A 149 12.28 3.79 -12.73
N LEU A 150 11.84 2.79 -11.96
CA LEU A 150 12.39 2.56 -10.62
C LEU A 150 13.87 2.17 -10.68
N ARG A 151 14.29 1.35 -11.66
CA ARG A 151 15.71 1.03 -11.90
C ARG A 151 16.54 2.31 -12.16
N ARG A 152 16.00 3.25 -12.95
CA ARG A 152 16.67 4.55 -13.20
C ARG A 152 16.74 5.40 -11.93
N ILE A 153 15.71 5.40 -11.09
CA ILE A 153 15.70 6.11 -9.81
C ILE A 153 16.74 5.49 -8.86
N GLU A 154 16.75 4.16 -8.72
CA GLU A 154 17.70 3.43 -7.87
C GLU A 154 19.16 3.61 -8.31
N GLY A 155 19.43 3.59 -9.60
CA GLY A 155 20.76 3.83 -10.16
C GLY A 155 21.20 5.31 -10.18
N SER A 156 20.32 6.24 -9.77
CA SER A 156 20.64 7.68 -9.84
C SER A 156 21.57 8.13 -8.73
N GLY A 157 22.68 8.78 -9.09
CA GLY A 157 23.48 9.59 -8.18
C GLY A 157 22.83 10.95 -7.89
N ARG A 158 23.42 11.74 -6.99
CA ARG A 158 22.87 13.03 -6.52
C ARG A 158 22.51 14.01 -7.65
N LEU A 159 23.37 14.16 -8.65
CA LEU A 159 23.11 15.07 -9.80
C LEU A 159 21.96 14.58 -10.68
N ALA A 160 21.89 13.27 -10.93
CA ALA A 160 20.80 12.68 -11.70
C ALA A 160 19.45 12.79 -10.95
N MET A 161 19.46 12.71 -9.64
CA MET A 161 18.25 12.95 -8.81
C MET A 161 17.76 14.39 -8.95
N TRP A 162 18.62 15.40 -8.97
CA TRP A 162 18.24 16.80 -9.22
C TRP A 162 17.60 16.98 -10.60
N LYS A 163 18.21 16.40 -11.64
CA LYS A 163 17.64 16.44 -13.00
C LYS A 163 16.22 15.85 -13.01
N ARG A 164 16.01 14.68 -12.38
CA ARG A 164 14.70 14.03 -12.29
C ARG A 164 13.69 14.84 -11.48
N ALA A 165 14.12 15.46 -10.38
CA ALA A 165 13.26 16.30 -9.58
C ALA A 165 12.73 17.50 -10.38
N ILE A 166 13.60 18.11 -11.20
CA ILE A 166 13.21 19.20 -12.11
C ILE A 166 12.25 18.69 -13.20
N GLU A 167 12.54 17.56 -13.83
CA GLU A 167 11.68 16.92 -14.84
C GLU A 167 10.30 16.59 -14.25
N ALA A 168 10.24 16.02 -13.06
CA ALA A 168 9.01 15.71 -12.34
C ALA A 168 8.21 16.99 -11.99
N GLY A 169 8.89 18.04 -11.54
CA GLY A 169 8.26 19.34 -11.27
C GLY A 169 7.71 20.02 -12.52
N LEU A 170 8.39 19.92 -13.66
CA LEU A 170 7.91 20.43 -14.95
C LEU A 170 6.69 19.64 -15.45
N GLU A 171 6.70 18.33 -15.30
CA GLU A 171 5.58 17.48 -15.66
C GLU A 171 4.36 17.78 -14.77
N MET A 172 4.57 17.95 -13.46
CA MET A 172 3.52 18.36 -12.53
C MET A 172 2.90 19.70 -12.94
N LYS A 173 3.72 20.69 -13.34
CA LYS A 173 3.23 21.95 -13.89
C LYS A 173 2.35 21.76 -15.13
N ARG A 174 2.74 20.87 -16.05
CA ARG A 174 1.97 20.60 -17.29
C ARG A 174 0.61 19.97 -17.00
N GLN A 175 0.56 19.06 -16.02
CA GLN A 175 -0.66 18.28 -15.75
C GLN A 175 -1.62 19.00 -14.80
N THR A 176 -1.12 19.76 -13.83
CA THR A 176 -1.95 20.41 -12.79
C THR A 176 -2.17 21.91 -13.03
N GLY A 177 -1.41 22.54 -13.93
CA GLY A 177 -1.41 23.99 -14.10
C GLY A 177 -0.72 24.75 -12.96
N MET A 178 -0.21 24.08 -11.93
CA MET A 178 0.55 24.69 -10.83
C MET A 178 1.80 25.38 -11.37
N SER A 179 2.15 26.54 -10.79
CA SER A 179 3.43 27.18 -11.14
C SER A 179 4.61 26.37 -10.57
N PHE A 180 5.78 26.50 -11.20
CA PHE A 180 7.00 25.87 -10.66
C PHE A 180 7.32 26.41 -9.25
N GLY A 181 6.94 27.67 -8.96
CA GLY A 181 7.04 28.28 -7.64
C GLY A 181 6.19 27.57 -6.59
N ASP A 182 4.97 27.17 -6.94
CA ASP A 182 4.08 26.43 -6.03
C ASP A 182 4.62 25.03 -5.73
N VAL A 183 5.14 24.34 -6.76
CA VAL A 183 5.81 23.02 -6.58
C VAL A 183 7.03 23.17 -5.66
N LEU A 184 7.83 24.19 -5.86
CA LEU A 184 9.01 24.45 -5.03
C LEU A 184 8.63 24.84 -3.59
N SER A 185 7.55 25.63 -3.43
CA SER A 185 7.01 26.01 -2.13
C SER A 185 6.48 24.80 -1.36
N ALA A 186 5.71 23.92 -2.02
CA ALA A 186 5.24 22.67 -1.46
C ALA A 186 6.42 21.77 -1.04
N ALA A 187 7.43 21.61 -1.90
CA ALA A 187 8.63 20.85 -1.58
C ALA A 187 9.41 21.46 -0.39
N ARG A 188 9.54 22.78 -0.32
CA ARG A 188 10.15 23.46 0.85
C ARG A 188 9.37 23.26 2.14
N GLY A 189 8.03 23.28 2.07
CA GLY A 189 7.19 22.94 3.21
C GLY A 189 7.48 21.53 3.77
N MET A 190 7.77 20.57 2.90
CA MET A 190 8.15 19.20 3.29
C MET A 190 9.56 19.12 3.87
N THR A 191 10.47 20.04 3.52
CA THR A 191 11.84 20.11 4.06
C THR A 191 11.97 20.92 5.34
N SER A 192 10.93 21.66 5.74
CA SER A 192 10.97 22.56 6.90
C SER A 192 11.25 21.86 8.25
N HIS A 193 11.07 20.52 8.29
CA HIS A 193 11.38 19.70 9.46
C HIS A 193 12.79 19.05 9.38
N GLY A 194 13.64 19.44 8.41
CA GLY A 194 15.06 19.09 8.37
C GLY A 194 15.42 17.67 7.92
N GLU A 195 14.44 16.85 7.57
CA GLU A 195 14.64 15.40 7.38
C GLU A 195 14.87 14.98 5.92
N MET A 196 14.61 15.84 4.92
CA MET A 196 14.62 15.44 3.51
C MET A 196 15.31 16.44 2.58
N PRO A 197 16.22 16.00 1.68
CA PRO A 197 16.81 16.85 0.65
C PRO A 197 15.73 17.42 -0.29
N LEU A 198 15.91 18.66 -0.75
CA LEU A 198 14.92 19.35 -1.60
C LEU A 198 14.59 18.58 -2.90
N ALA A 199 15.59 17.95 -3.53
CA ALA A 199 15.37 17.12 -4.72
C ALA A 199 14.42 15.94 -4.41
N GLN A 200 14.55 15.33 -3.24
CA GLN A 200 13.69 14.25 -2.79
C GLN A 200 12.28 14.74 -2.44
N ALA A 201 12.16 15.91 -1.82
CA ALA A 201 10.88 16.54 -1.55
C ALA A 201 10.10 16.87 -2.84
N MET A 202 10.80 17.32 -3.89
CA MET A 202 10.20 17.51 -5.22
C MET A 202 9.72 16.19 -5.84
N MET A 203 10.51 15.13 -5.72
CA MET A 203 10.13 13.77 -6.16
C MET A 203 8.92 13.26 -5.36
N ALA A 204 8.90 13.48 -4.04
CA ALA A 204 7.79 13.11 -3.18
C ALA A 204 6.48 13.82 -3.57
N ALA A 205 6.55 15.12 -3.88
CA ALA A 205 5.41 15.88 -4.36
C ALA A 205 4.86 15.34 -5.71
N ALA A 206 5.73 14.83 -6.57
CA ALA A 206 5.36 14.27 -7.87
C ALA A 206 4.99 12.78 -7.82
N ALA A 207 5.24 12.08 -6.71
CA ALA A 207 4.99 10.64 -6.59
C ALA A 207 3.54 10.21 -6.91
N PRO A 208 2.48 10.92 -6.46
CA PRO A 208 1.10 10.58 -6.83
C PRO A 208 0.86 10.58 -8.33
N MET A 209 1.44 11.54 -9.06
CA MET A 209 1.31 11.63 -10.52
C MET A 209 2.07 10.50 -11.22
N MET A 210 3.25 10.13 -10.72
CA MET A 210 3.99 8.99 -11.26
C MET A 210 3.22 7.68 -11.04
N ILE A 211 2.49 7.53 -9.93
CA ILE A 211 1.60 6.39 -9.69
C ILE A 211 0.41 6.43 -10.67
N GLN A 212 -0.27 7.58 -10.80
CA GLN A 212 -1.38 7.73 -11.75
C GLN A 212 -0.97 7.44 -13.19
N ARG A 213 0.25 7.82 -13.57
CA ARG A 213 0.82 7.52 -14.89
C ARG A 213 0.85 6.01 -15.17
N ALA A 214 1.18 5.18 -14.20
CA ALA A 214 1.11 3.73 -14.35
C ALA A 214 -0.35 3.24 -14.32
N VAL A 215 -1.07 3.51 -13.21
CA VAL A 215 -2.33 2.79 -12.93
C VAL A 215 -3.56 3.40 -13.60
N VAL A 216 -3.46 4.63 -14.10
CA VAL A 216 -4.54 5.32 -14.83
C VAL A 216 -4.20 5.50 -16.30
N SER A 217 -2.99 6.02 -16.61
CA SER A 217 -2.59 6.28 -18.01
C SER A 217 -1.99 5.06 -18.71
N GLY A 218 -1.68 3.98 -17.98
CA GLY A 218 -1.21 2.72 -18.56
C GLY A 218 0.29 2.67 -18.90
N ASP A 219 1.08 3.68 -18.52
CA ASP A 219 2.51 3.71 -18.78
C ASP A 219 3.29 2.91 -17.71
N ALA A 220 3.37 1.61 -17.91
CA ALA A 220 4.06 0.69 -17.01
C ALA A 220 5.58 0.90 -16.95
N GLU A 221 6.19 1.57 -17.95
CA GLU A 221 7.63 1.77 -18.01
C GLU A 221 8.09 3.05 -17.30
N ASN A 222 7.26 4.12 -17.35
CA ASN A 222 7.60 5.43 -16.82
C ASN A 222 6.71 5.87 -15.66
N GLY A 223 5.81 5.01 -15.18
CA GLY A 223 5.01 5.21 -13.97
C GLY A 223 5.53 4.38 -12.80
N LEU A 224 5.20 4.77 -11.57
CA LEU A 224 5.48 3.98 -10.36
C LEU A 224 4.39 2.93 -10.15
N MET A 225 4.79 1.69 -9.98
CA MET A 225 3.90 0.54 -9.84
C MET A 225 3.98 -0.02 -8.42
N ALA A 226 3.23 0.58 -7.50
CA ALA A 226 3.15 0.11 -6.12
C ALA A 226 2.55 -1.31 -6.05
N THR A 227 3.20 -2.22 -5.31
CA THR A 227 2.76 -3.61 -5.17
C THR A 227 3.25 -4.24 -3.88
N GLY A 228 2.49 -5.17 -3.32
CA GLY A 228 2.98 -6.10 -2.30
C GLY A 228 3.88 -7.17 -2.92
N VAL A 229 4.74 -7.78 -2.10
CA VAL A 229 5.61 -8.88 -2.56
C VAL A 229 4.80 -10.07 -3.10
N VAL A 230 3.55 -10.19 -2.69
CA VAL A 230 2.63 -11.24 -3.15
C VAL A 230 2.40 -11.24 -4.66
N ALA A 231 2.61 -10.12 -5.36
CA ALA A 231 2.53 -10.09 -6.83
C ALA A 231 3.41 -11.15 -7.48
N GLY A 232 4.58 -11.41 -6.91
CA GLY A 232 5.49 -12.46 -7.41
C GLY A 232 4.96 -13.91 -7.33
N ARG A 233 3.74 -14.10 -6.81
CA ARG A 233 3.02 -15.38 -6.76
C ARG A 233 1.70 -15.37 -7.54
N LEU A 234 1.30 -14.21 -8.07
CA LEU A 234 0.01 -14.01 -8.73
C LEU A 234 0.23 -13.92 -10.24
N HIS A 235 -0.21 -14.91 -10.99
CA HIS A 235 0.05 -15.02 -12.42
C HIS A 235 -1.24 -15.08 -13.26
N ASP A 236 -2.37 -14.64 -12.68
CA ASP A 236 -3.70 -14.67 -13.28
C ASP A 236 -4.47 -13.37 -13.02
N LEU A 237 -5.56 -13.18 -13.73
CA LEU A 237 -6.47 -12.05 -13.63
C LEU A 237 -7.92 -12.58 -13.52
N PRO A 238 -8.30 -13.22 -12.41
CA PRO A 238 -9.65 -13.72 -12.22
C PRO A 238 -10.66 -12.57 -12.10
N ASP A 239 -11.93 -12.86 -12.28
CA ASP A 239 -13.00 -11.98 -11.81
C ASP A 239 -13.11 -12.03 -10.26
N CYS A 240 -13.65 -10.96 -9.67
CA CYS A 240 -13.75 -10.84 -8.22
C CYS A 240 -14.62 -11.93 -7.58
N ALA A 241 -15.70 -12.34 -8.24
CA ALA A 241 -16.62 -13.34 -7.70
C ALA A 241 -15.93 -14.72 -7.63
N ALA A 242 -15.26 -15.12 -8.71
CA ALA A 242 -14.49 -16.36 -8.77
C ALA A 242 -13.34 -16.34 -7.74
N LEU A 243 -12.63 -15.22 -7.64
CA LEU A 243 -11.55 -15.04 -6.65
C LEU A 243 -12.05 -15.23 -5.22
N LEU A 244 -13.17 -14.61 -4.85
CA LEU A 244 -13.72 -14.72 -3.50
C LEU A 244 -14.19 -16.14 -3.19
N ALA A 245 -14.88 -16.80 -4.14
CA ALA A 245 -15.31 -18.19 -3.99
C ALA A 245 -14.10 -19.15 -3.86
N GLN A 246 -13.05 -18.93 -4.63
CA GLN A 246 -11.82 -19.70 -4.52
C GLN A 246 -11.16 -19.52 -3.14
N ILE A 247 -11.01 -18.28 -2.69
CA ILE A 247 -10.40 -17.96 -1.38
C ILE A 247 -11.19 -18.63 -0.25
N GLU A 248 -12.52 -18.53 -0.28
CA GLU A 248 -13.37 -19.17 0.73
C GLU A 248 -13.19 -20.67 0.73
N THR A 249 -13.26 -21.32 -0.44
CA THR A 249 -13.13 -22.77 -0.59
C THR A 249 -11.76 -23.25 -0.11
N GLU A 250 -10.67 -22.61 -0.56
CA GLU A 250 -9.32 -22.96 -0.15
C GLU A 250 -9.10 -22.78 1.36
N ALA A 251 -9.60 -21.70 1.95
CA ALA A 251 -9.49 -21.46 3.38
C ALA A 251 -10.22 -22.53 4.19
N ARG A 252 -11.45 -22.87 3.81
CA ARG A 252 -12.22 -23.94 4.46
C ARG A 252 -11.48 -25.29 4.43
N VAL A 253 -10.93 -25.66 3.27
CA VAL A 253 -10.14 -26.90 3.12
C VAL A 253 -8.91 -26.87 4.04
N ARG A 254 -8.20 -25.74 4.12
CA ARG A 254 -7.01 -25.62 4.99
C ARG A 254 -7.35 -25.68 6.46
N ILE A 255 -8.40 -24.99 6.88
CA ILE A 255 -8.86 -24.99 8.27
C ILE A 255 -9.32 -26.41 8.66
N ALA A 256 -10.10 -27.06 7.81
CA ALA A 256 -10.53 -28.45 8.06
C ALA A 256 -9.34 -29.41 8.22
N ALA A 257 -8.32 -29.28 7.37
CA ALA A 257 -7.11 -30.10 7.47
C ALA A 257 -6.28 -29.85 8.75
N LEU A 258 -6.41 -28.68 9.38
CA LEU A 258 -5.77 -28.38 10.66
C LEU A 258 -6.58 -28.88 11.86
N CYS A 259 -7.92 -28.92 11.74
CA CYS A 259 -8.83 -29.30 12.81
C CYS A 259 -9.23 -30.78 12.79
N GLY A 260 -9.10 -31.45 11.66
CA GLY A 260 -9.51 -32.82 11.43
C GLY A 260 -8.32 -33.66 10.95
N GLY A 261 -7.37 -33.89 11.82
CA GLY A 261 -6.41 -34.93 11.62
C GLY A 261 -6.97 -36.25 12.20
N ASP A 262 -7.93 -36.88 11.50
CA ASP A 262 -8.23 -38.32 11.61
C ASP A 262 -8.91 -38.78 10.32
#